data_ede3aee2e2ba0998e8f7c08bb4621a54
#
_entry.id   ede3aee2e2ba0998e8f7c08bb4621a54
#
_cell.length_a   1.000
_cell.length_b   1.000
_cell.length_c   1.000
_cell.angle_alpha   90.00
_cell.angle_beta   90.00
_cell.angle_gamma   90.00
#
_symmetry.space_group_name_H-M   'P 1'
#
loop_
_entity.id
_entity.type
_entity.pdbx_description
1 polymer ?
#
loop_
_entity_poly.entity_id
_entity_poly.type
_entity_poly.pdbx_seq_one_letter_code
_entity_poly.pdbx_strand_id
1 'polypeptide(L)' 'MNWQEHIISDPKILIGKPTIKGTRISVELILDLFSSGWSEKQILDSYPSITSDSVRAVFAYLKDCIQQEFYFPISA' A
#
# COMPACT_ATOMS: atom_id res chain seq x y z
N MET A 1 -12.37 7.47 1.89
CA MET A 1 -11.01 7.79 1.39
C MET A 1 -10.91 7.33 -0.06
N ASN A 2 -10.52 8.21 -0.95
CA ASN A 2 -10.30 7.86 -2.35
C ASN A 2 -8.83 7.48 -2.54
N TRP A 3 -8.54 6.19 -2.44
CA TRP A 3 -7.17 5.72 -2.54
C TRP A 3 -6.58 5.94 -3.94
N GLN A 4 -7.41 6.07 -4.98
CA GLN A 4 -6.95 6.31 -6.34
C GLN A 4 -6.15 7.60 -6.47
N GLU A 5 -6.30 8.52 -5.55
CA GLU A 5 -5.52 9.75 -5.52
C GLU A 5 -4.10 9.54 -4.98
N HIS A 6 -3.85 8.41 -4.35
CA HIS A 6 -2.60 8.13 -3.65
C HIS A 6 -1.82 6.94 -4.19
N ILE A 7 -2.49 6.05 -4.91
CA ILE A 7 -1.87 4.81 -5.39
C ILE A 7 -2.04 4.71 -6.90
N ILE A 8 -0.92 4.46 -7.58
CA ILE A 8 -0.91 4.33 -9.04
C ILE A 8 -0.20 3.05 -9.44
N SER A 9 -0.46 2.64 -10.68
CA SER A 9 0.24 1.54 -11.31
C SER A 9 0.77 2.06 -12.64
N ASP A 10 2.08 2.27 -12.73
CA ASP A 10 2.75 2.81 -13.91
C ASP A 10 3.74 1.75 -14.42
N PRO A 11 3.62 1.29 -15.68
CA PRO A 11 4.54 0.29 -16.23
C PRO A 11 6.00 0.68 -16.13
N LYS A 12 6.30 1.97 -16.05
CA LYS A 12 7.66 2.49 -15.94
C LYS A 12 8.19 2.47 -14.52
N ILE A 13 7.34 2.21 -13.54
CA ILE A 13 7.72 2.20 -12.13
C ILE A 13 7.44 0.80 -11.57
N LEU A 14 8.51 0.10 -11.19
CA LEU A 14 8.42 -1.24 -10.61
C LEU A 14 7.55 -2.20 -11.43
N ILE A 15 7.64 -2.07 -12.76
CA ILE A 15 6.94 -2.97 -13.72
C ILE A 15 5.42 -2.95 -13.49
N GLY A 16 4.87 -1.81 -13.13
CA GLY A 16 3.43 -1.66 -12.95
C GLY A 16 2.88 -2.13 -11.62
N LYS A 17 3.72 -2.46 -10.67
CA LYS A 17 3.25 -2.77 -9.31
C LYS A 17 2.58 -1.55 -8.70
N PRO A 18 1.51 -1.72 -7.92
CA PRO A 18 0.90 -0.59 -7.22
C PRO A 18 1.92 0.11 -6.34
N THR A 19 2.07 1.41 -6.53
CA THR A 19 3.01 2.24 -5.77
C THR A 19 2.31 3.46 -5.22
N ILE A 20 2.90 4.03 -4.17
CA ILE A 20 2.44 5.33 -3.67
C ILE A 20 2.85 6.39 -4.68
N LYS A 21 1.86 7.17 -5.11
CA LYS A 21 2.04 8.20 -6.14
C LYS A 21 3.21 9.13 -5.81
N GLY A 22 4.03 9.38 -6.81
CA GLY A 22 5.21 10.23 -6.66
C GLY A 22 6.41 9.55 -6.02
N THR A 23 6.34 8.25 -5.78
CA THR A 23 7.43 7.48 -5.17
C THR A 23 7.67 6.19 -5.94
N ARG A 24 8.75 5.48 -5.58
CA ARG A 24 8.99 4.10 -6.00
C ARG A 24 8.71 3.12 -4.86
N ILE A 25 7.88 3.52 -3.90
CA ILE A 25 7.56 2.70 -2.74
C ILE A 25 6.28 1.96 -3.05
N SER A 26 6.37 0.63 -3.13
CA SER A 26 5.23 -0.20 -3.47
C SER A 26 4.29 -0.41 -2.26
N VAL A 27 3.04 -0.70 -2.57
CA VAL A 27 2.07 -1.16 -1.56
C VAL A 27 2.62 -2.40 -0.87
N GLU A 28 3.20 -3.33 -1.65
CA GLU A 28 3.76 -4.57 -1.12
C GLU A 28 4.84 -4.30 -0.08
N LEU A 29 5.74 -3.34 -0.33
CA LEU A 29 6.78 -3.00 0.64
C LEU A 29 6.18 -2.51 1.96
N ILE A 30 5.18 -1.64 1.88
CA ILE A 30 4.53 -1.12 3.09
C ILE A 30 3.91 -2.27 3.89
N LEU A 31 3.27 -3.22 3.21
CA LEU A 31 2.68 -4.37 3.87
C LEU A 31 3.74 -5.27 4.50
N ASP A 32 4.87 -5.46 3.82
CA ASP A 32 5.99 -6.23 4.36
C ASP A 32 6.51 -5.61 5.65
N LEU A 33 6.64 -4.29 5.68
CA LEU A 33 7.12 -3.60 6.87
C LEU A 33 6.16 -3.80 8.03
N PHE A 34 4.86 -3.62 7.81
CA PHE A 34 3.87 -3.88 8.87
C PHE A 34 3.90 -5.34 9.30
N SER A 35 4.02 -6.28 8.35
CA SER A 35 4.10 -7.71 8.66
C SER A 35 5.31 -8.04 9.51
N SER A 36 6.38 -7.28 9.36
CA SER A 36 7.62 -7.46 10.13
C SER A 36 7.59 -6.75 11.48
N GLY A 37 6.48 -6.12 11.82
CA GLY A 37 6.32 -5.48 13.13
C GLY A 37 6.65 -4.00 13.18
N TRP A 38 6.89 -3.36 12.03
CA TRP A 38 7.12 -1.91 11.99
C TRP A 38 5.83 -1.18 12.34
N SER A 39 5.97 -0.12 13.13
CA SER A 39 4.85 0.79 13.38
C SER A 39 4.73 1.81 12.24
N GLU A 40 3.55 2.45 12.13
CA GLU A 40 3.38 3.53 11.18
C GLU A 40 4.42 4.63 11.39
N LYS A 41 4.67 4.98 12.65
CA LYS A 41 5.67 6.01 12.98
C LYS A 41 7.04 5.65 12.41
N GLN A 42 7.46 4.40 12.58
CA GLN A 42 8.75 3.95 12.05
C GLN A 42 8.80 4.06 10.53
N ILE A 43 7.71 3.71 9.86
CA ILE A 43 7.63 3.81 8.41
C ILE A 43 7.71 5.26 7.96
N LEU A 44 6.93 6.15 8.58
CA LEU A 44 6.94 7.56 8.22
C LEU A 44 8.29 8.22 8.48
N ASP A 45 8.96 7.83 9.57
CA ASP A 45 10.29 8.35 9.90
C ASP A 45 11.34 7.88 8.88
N SER A 46 11.21 6.65 8.39
CA SER A 46 12.17 6.06 7.45
C SER A 46 11.92 6.47 5.99
N TYR A 47 10.69 6.80 5.66
CA TYR A 47 10.29 7.16 4.29
C TYR A 47 9.56 8.51 4.31
N PRO A 48 10.32 9.62 4.35
CA PRO A 48 9.72 10.96 4.53
C PRO A 48 8.73 11.37 3.44
N SER A 49 8.78 10.75 2.27
CA SER A 49 7.83 11.04 1.19
C SER A 49 6.45 10.42 1.42
N ILE A 50 6.32 9.54 2.42
CA ILE A 50 5.05 8.89 2.74
C ILE A 50 4.36 9.65 3.86
N THR A 51 3.05 9.77 3.77
CA THR A 51 2.21 10.42 4.78
C THR A 51 1.26 9.42 5.41
N SER A 52 0.62 9.82 6.50
CA SER A 52 -0.44 9.00 7.10
C SER A 52 -1.56 8.72 6.10
N ASP A 53 -1.87 9.67 5.24
CA ASP A 53 -2.88 9.48 4.20
C ASP A 53 -2.43 8.43 3.18
N SER A 54 -1.13 8.39 2.84
CA SER A 54 -0.59 7.35 1.98
C SER A 54 -0.79 5.97 2.58
N VAL A 55 -0.51 5.82 3.87
CA VAL A 55 -0.68 4.56 4.57
C VAL A 55 -2.15 4.15 4.61
N ARG A 56 -3.02 5.10 4.91
CA ARG A 56 -4.46 4.83 4.90
C ARG A 56 -4.93 4.38 3.53
N ALA A 57 -4.40 4.99 2.48
CA ALA A 57 -4.74 4.62 1.11
C ALA A 57 -4.32 3.19 0.78
N VAL A 58 -3.19 2.73 1.30
CA VAL A 58 -2.75 1.34 1.13
C VAL A 58 -3.81 0.38 1.64
N PHE A 59 -4.32 0.62 2.85
CA PHE A 59 -5.34 -0.26 3.43
C PHE A 59 -6.68 -0.13 2.71
N ALA A 60 -7.05 1.07 2.26
CA ALA A 60 -8.29 1.25 1.49
C ALA A 60 -8.21 0.50 0.15
N TYR A 61 -7.06 0.52 -0.50
CA TYR A 61 -6.81 -0.23 -1.72
C TYR A 61 -6.96 -1.74 -1.48
N LEU A 62 -6.34 -2.24 -0.41
CA LEU A 62 -6.45 -3.66 -0.07
C LEU A 62 -7.89 -4.06 0.22
N LYS A 63 -8.62 -3.23 0.94
CA LYS A 63 -10.02 -3.50 1.24
C LYS A 63 -10.82 -3.66 -0.05
N ASP A 64 -10.61 -2.77 -1.02
CA ASP A 64 -11.29 -2.85 -2.30
C ASP A 64 -10.91 -4.12 -3.07
N CYS A 65 -9.63 -4.51 -3.04
CA CYS A 65 -9.19 -5.75 -3.65
C CYS A 65 -9.91 -6.95 -3.05
N ILE A 66 -10.02 -7.00 -1.74
CA ILE A 66 -10.72 -8.09 -1.04
C ILE A 66 -12.20 -8.08 -1.39
N GLN A 67 -12.83 -6.92 -1.41
CA GLN A 67 -14.26 -6.80 -1.75
C GLN A 67 -14.55 -7.18 -3.20
N GLN A 68 -13.57 -7.11 -4.08
CA GLN A 68 -13.69 -7.52 -5.48
C GLN A 68 -13.31 -8.98 -5.70
N GLU A 69 -13.34 -9.78 -4.63
CA GLU A 69 -13.11 -11.24 -4.69
C GLU A 69 -11.66 -11.64 -4.98
N PHE A 70 -10.69 -10.79 -4.60
CA PHE A 70 -9.28 -11.14 -4.66
C PHE A 70 -8.80 -11.75 -3.35
N TYR A 71 -9.67 -12.52 -2.69
CA TYR A 71 -9.33 -13.18 -1.44
C TYR A 71 -9.58 -14.68 -1.57
N PHE A 72 -8.87 -15.43 -0.73
CA PHE A 72 -9.07 -16.87 -0.62
C PHE A 72 -9.81 -17.18 0.67
N PRO A 73 -10.93 -17.93 0.61
CA PRO A 73 -11.64 -18.33 1.82
C PRO A 73 -10.72 -19.11 2.75
N ILE A 74 -10.81 -18.84 4.04
CA ILE A 74 -10.05 -19.56 5.06
C ILE A 74 -10.93 -20.65 5.61
N SER A 75 -10.47 -21.90 5.47
CA SER A 75 -11.19 -23.03 6.04
C SER A 75 -10.93 -23.09 7.54
N ALA A 76 -12.02 -23.19 8.29
CA ALA A 76 -11.90 -23.32 9.74
C ALA A 76 -11.52 -24.74 10.12
#